data_5fddcb1d47f4e0c4b9ae65b4b8327313
#
_entry.id   5fddcb1d47f4e0c4b9ae65b4b8327313
#
_cell.length_a   1.000
_cell.length_b   1.000
_cell.length_c   1.000
_cell.angle_alpha   90.00
_cell.angle_beta   90.00
_cell.angle_gamma   90.00
#
_symmetry.space_group_name_H-M   'P 1'
#
loop_
_entity.id
_entity.type
_entity.pdbx_description
1 polymer ?
#
loop_
_entity_poly.entity_id
_entity_poly.type
_entity_poly.pdbx_seq_one_letter_code
_entity_poly.pdbx_strand_id
1 'polypeptide(L)'
;MKTTWNYSRRLLPFFLCMLLSVFGNNAQTLPFRLSKGAGTFRLGVVCGNESCWLDQCSVKKKGQAYTIKDKLWKEGEIKLIVCPLTNSNGFIMEVSGERLPEELKLCWAFGACDGADDSAVTDNSIPAASCFHNVFSTEGNAFTTYYGESMKLRTVHGVSPIG
;
A
#
# COMPACT_ATOMS: atom_id res chain seq x y z
N MET A 1 -18.03 32.05 54.02
CA MET A 1 -16.93 31.44 53.28
C MET A 1 -17.53 30.69 52.07
N LYS A 2 -17.55 31.32 50.89
CA LYS A 2 -18.14 30.75 49.66
C LYS A 2 -17.01 30.29 48.78
N THR A 3 -16.84 28.99 48.58
CA THR A 3 -15.91 28.37 47.66
C THR A 3 -16.57 28.27 46.30
N THR A 4 -16.22 29.14 45.38
CA THR A 4 -16.59 29.04 43.96
C THR A 4 -15.60 28.11 43.25
N TRP A 5 -16.06 26.96 42.83
CA TRP A 5 -15.31 26.04 41.97
C TRP A 5 -15.34 26.54 40.53
N ASN A 6 -14.21 26.92 40.03
CA ASN A 6 -14.01 27.34 38.64
C ASN A 6 -13.93 26.08 37.74
N TYR A 7 -15.05 25.73 37.11
CA TYR A 7 -15.21 24.55 36.23
C TYR A 7 -14.65 24.76 34.81
N SER A 8 -14.10 25.94 34.53
CA SER A 8 -13.76 26.35 33.15
C SER A 8 -12.40 25.92 32.64
N ARG A 9 -11.50 25.41 33.50
CA ARG A 9 -10.11 25.08 33.06
C ARG A 9 -9.84 23.62 32.71
N ARG A 10 -10.77 22.70 32.92
CA ARG A 10 -10.58 21.26 32.62
C ARG A 10 -11.22 20.77 31.34
N LEU A 11 -12.04 21.57 30.67
CA LEU A 11 -12.69 21.19 29.41
C LEU A 11 -11.86 21.54 28.16
N LEU A 12 -10.91 22.48 28.26
CA LEU A 12 -10.10 22.89 27.13
C LEU A 12 -9.16 21.80 26.58
N PRO A 13 -8.46 21.01 27.41
CA PRO A 13 -7.59 19.95 26.88
C PRO A 13 -8.38 18.76 26.31
N PHE A 14 -9.61 18.50 26.77
CA PHE A 14 -10.44 17.42 26.24
C PHE A 14 -11.04 17.76 24.88
N PHE A 15 -11.39 19.03 24.66
CA PHE A 15 -11.90 19.50 23.36
C PHE A 15 -10.80 19.62 22.32
N LEU A 16 -9.59 19.96 22.73
CA LEU A 16 -8.42 20.01 21.85
C LEU A 16 -7.97 18.60 21.40
N CYS A 17 -8.07 17.58 22.27
CA CYS A 17 -7.84 16.19 21.90
C CYS A 17 -8.89 15.62 20.93
N MET A 18 -10.18 16.01 21.08
CA MET A 18 -11.23 15.60 20.14
C MET A 18 -11.09 16.26 18.74
N LEU A 19 -10.60 17.49 18.68
CA LEU A 19 -10.35 18.18 17.41
C LEU A 19 -9.12 17.62 16.66
N LEU A 20 -8.15 17.05 17.37
CA LEU A 20 -6.99 16.40 16.74
C LEU A 20 -7.31 15.00 16.22
N SER A 21 -8.37 14.35 16.69
CA SER A 21 -8.81 13.04 16.19
C SER A 21 -9.69 13.11 14.93
N VAL A 22 -10.11 14.31 14.50
CA VAL A 22 -10.95 14.51 13.29
C VAL A 22 -10.10 14.78 12.02
N PHE A 23 -8.80 15.05 12.17
CA PHE A 23 -7.90 14.94 11.03
C PHE A 23 -7.52 13.46 10.81
N GLY A 24 -8.53 12.64 10.52
CA GLY A 24 -8.32 11.33 9.95
C GLY A 24 -7.48 11.54 8.68
N ASN A 25 -6.27 11.03 8.67
CA ASN A 25 -5.52 10.85 7.46
C ASN A 25 -6.43 10.05 6.51
N ASN A 26 -7.01 10.71 5.52
CA ASN A 26 -7.54 10.04 4.34
C ASN A 26 -6.32 9.46 3.61
N ALA A 27 -5.78 8.37 4.14
CA ALA A 27 -4.77 7.59 3.47
C ALA A 27 -5.42 7.10 2.17
N GLN A 28 -5.05 7.72 1.07
CA GLN A 28 -5.53 7.28 -0.23
C GLN A 28 -4.94 5.91 -0.50
N THR A 29 -5.80 4.91 -0.63
CA THR A 29 -5.39 3.53 -0.92
C THR A 29 -4.72 3.48 -2.30
N LEU A 30 -3.55 2.85 -2.36
CA LEU A 30 -2.87 2.59 -3.62
C LEU A 30 -3.62 1.49 -4.40
N PRO A 31 -3.78 1.61 -5.74
CA PRO A 31 -4.62 0.71 -6.52
C PRO A 31 -3.89 -0.59 -6.91
N PHE A 32 -3.41 -1.34 -5.94
CA PHE A 32 -2.56 -2.50 -6.17
C PHE A 32 -3.31 -3.84 -6.06
N ARG A 33 -4.61 -3.82 -5.80
CA ARG A 33 -5.44 -5.02 -5.79
C ARG A 33 -5.97 -5.31 -7.19
N LEU A 34 -5.72 -6.52 -7.66
CA LEU A 34 -6.29 -7.02 -8.91
C LEU A 34 -7.72 -7.51 -8.66
N SER A 35 -8.61 -7.29 -9.62
CA SER A 35 -10.00 -7.70 -9.52
C SER A 35 -10.15 -9.23 -9.56
N LYS A 36 -11.30 -9.73 -9.10
CA LYS A 36 -11.66 -11.17 -9.11
C LYS A 36 -10.67 -12.06 -8.34
N GLY A 37 -10.13 -11.53 -7.23
CA GLY A 37 -9.21 -12.27 -6.39
C GLY A 37 -7.93 -12.73 -7.10
N ALA A 38 -7.49 -11.99 -8.13
CA ALA A 38 -6.27 -12.33 -8.86
C ALA A 38 -4.99 -11.96 -8.09
N GLY A 39 -5.13 -11.33 -6.93
CA GLY A 39 -4.04 -11.03 -6.02
C GLY A 39 -3.87 -9.55 -5.72
N THR A 40 -3.00 -9.29 -4.76
CA THR A 40 -2.63 -7.96 -4.31
C THR A 40 -1.11 -7.77 -4.45
N PHE A 41 -0.73 -6.67 -5.05
CA PHE A 41 0.64 -6.21 -5.08
C PHE A 41 0.86 -5.22 -3.92
N ARG A 42 2.00 -5.27 -3.28
CA ARG A 42 2.38 -4.36 -2.22
C ARG A 42 3.78 -3.85 -2.45
N LEU A 43 3.97 -2.55 -2.39
CA LEU A 43 5.25 -1.89 -2.59
C LEU A 43 5.73 -1.28 -1.29
N GLY A 44 6.99 -1.43 -0.99
CA GLY A 44 7.62 -0.93 0.22
C GLY A 44 9.04 -0.46 -0.04
N VAL A 45 9.65 0.07 0.99
CA VAL A 45 11.04 0.51 0.99
C VAL A 45 11.77 0.01 2.23
N VAL A 46 13.05 -0.21 2.06
CA VAL A 46 14.02 -0.51 3.13
C VAL A 46 15.10 0.56 3.09
N CYS A 47 15.42 1.15 4.22
CA CYS A 47 16.48 2.14 4.39
C CYS A 47 17.26 1.81 5.66
N GLY A 48 18.48 1.31 5.52
CA GLY A 48 19.24 0.76 6.64
C GLY A 48 18.51 -0.41 7.32
N ASN A 49 18.19 -0.25 8.60
CA ASN A 49 17.47 -1.24 9.42
C ASN A 49 15.96 -0.96 9.53
N GLU A 50 15.47 0.09 8.89
CA GLU A 50 14.06 0.46 8.91
C GLU A 50 13.38 0.10 7.59
N SER A 51 12.09 -0.19 7.66
CA SER A 51 11.29 -0.47 6.47
C SER A 51 9.85 -0.01 6.65
N CYS A 52 9.19 0.34 5.57
CA CYS A 52 7.75 0.61 5.59
C CYS A 52 7.11 0.25 4.24
N TRP A 53 5.82 -0.06 4.29
CA TRP A 53 5.00 -0.20 3.10
C TRP A 53 4.48 1.16 2.65
N LEU A 54 4.49 1.43 1.35
CA LEU A 54 4.10 2.75 0.80
C LEU A 54 2.61 3.09 1.06
N ASP A 55 1.77 2.08 1.25
CA ASP A 55 0.36 2.25 1.63
C ASP A 55 0.16 2.72 3.08
N GLN A 56 1.21 2.66 3.90
CA GLN A 56 1.23 3.15 5.29
C GLN A 56 1.79 4.58 5.41
N CYS A 57 2.30 5.13 4.31
CA CYS A 57 2.90 6.45 4.26
C CYS A 57 1.87 7.55 3.95
N SER A 58 2.32 8.81 3.95
CA SER A 58 1.50 9.93 3.50
C SER A 58 1.39 9.93 1.97
N VAL A 59 0.21 9.61 1.44
CA VAL A 59 -0.06 9.49 0.01
C VAL A 59 -0.93 10.65 -0.47
N LYS A 60 -0.49 11.34 -1.53
CA LYS A 60 -1.27 12.34 -2.25
C LYS A 60 -1.47 11.90 -3.69
N LYS A 61 -2.72 11.92 -4.16
CA LYS A 61 -3.08 11.53 -5.54
C LYS A 61 -3.39 12.74 -6.40
N LYS A 62 -2.88 12.73 -7.63
CA LYS A 62 -3.24 13.71 -8.66
C LYS A 62 -3.38 12.97 -10.00
N GLY A 63 -4.60 12.73 -10.44
CA GLY A 63 -4.87 11.89 -11.62
C GLY A 63 -4.42 10.45 -11.40
N GLN A 64 -3.54 9.93 -12.24
CA GLN A 64 -2.92 8.60 -12.11
C GLN A 64 -1.60 8.60 -11.33
N ALA A 65 -1.12 9.78 -10.94
CA ALA A 65 0.12 9.92 -10.20
C ALA A 65 -0.13 9.99 -8.69
N TYR A 66 0.73 9.35 -7.93
CA TYR A 66 0.75 9.35 -6.48
C TYR A 66 2.10 9.91 -6.02
N THR A 67 2.08 10.85 -5.08
CA THR A 67 3.28 11.35 -4.40
C THR A 67 3.26 10.83 -2.98
N ILE A 68 4.31 10.16 -2.58
CA ILE A 68 4.43 9.46 -1.29
C ILE A 68 5.57 10.07 -0.50
N LYS A 69 5.28 10.41 0.75
CA LYS A 69 6.24 10.98 1.69
C LYS A 69 6.20 10.23 3.01
N ASP A 70 7.36 10.05 3.60
CA ASP A 70 7.51 9.47 4.92
C ASP A 70 8.75 10.05 5.62
N LYS A 71 8.74 9.98 6.96
CA LYS A 71 9.87 10.40 7.80
C LYS A 71 11.16 9.62 7.52
N LEU A 72 11.04 8.38 7.02
CA LEU A 72 12.15 7.49 6.72
C LEU A 72 13.12 8.08 5.69
N TRP A 73 12.59 8.86 4.72
CA TRP A 73 13.42 9.55 3.72
C TRP A 73 13.30 11.07 3.79
N LYS A 74 12.87 11.59 4.93
CA LYS A 74 12.88 13.04 5.27
C LYS A 74 12.18 13.92 4.23
N GLU A 75 12.97 14.75 3.52
CA GLU A 75 12.46 15.72 2.54
C GLU A 75 12.26 15.15 1.13
N GLY A 76 12.69 13.93 0.91
CA GLY A 76 12.52 13.25 -0.37
C GLY A 76 11.06 12.89 -0.66
N GLU A 77 10.81 12.44 -1.87
CA GLU A 77 9.50 11.91 -2.26
C GLU A 77 9.64 10.77 -3.26
N ILE A 78 8.72 9.82 -3.14
CA ILE A 78 8.54 8.74 -4.12
C ILE A 78 7.32 9.09 -4.96
N LYS A 79 7.47 9.00 -6.28
CA LYS A 79 6.38 9.19 -7.23
C LYS A 79 6.02 7.86 -7.86
N LEU A 80 4.74 7.55 -7.89
CA LEU A 80 4.18 6.41 -8.60
C LEU A 80 3.23 6.90 -9.69
N ILE A 81 3.32 6.30 -10.87
CA ILE A 81 2.31 6.41 -11.91
C ILE A 81 1.77 5.00 -12.12
N VAL A 82 0.46 4.82 -11.94
CA VAL A 82 -0.17 3.50 -12.09
C VAL A 82 -1.19 3.57 -13.20
N CYS A 83 -0.95 2.82 -14.26
CA CYS A 83 -1.79 2.74 -15.44
C CYS A 83 -2.46 1.37 -15.50
N PRO A 84 -3.78 1.26 -15.25
CA PRO A 84 -4.48 0.01 -15.41
C PRO A 84 -4.48 -0.42 -16.89
N LEU A 85 -4.39 -1.72 -17.13
CA LEU A 85 -4.49 -2.29 -18.47
C LEU A 85 -5.96 -2.26 -18.94
N THR A 86 -6.18 -1.92 -20.20
CA THR A 86 -7.54 -1.81 -20.77
C THR A 86 -8.16 -3.16 -21.15
N ASN A 87 -7.32 -4.11 -21.56
CA ASN A 87 -7.77 -5.39 -22.13
C ASN A 87 -7.48 -6.59 -21.23
N SER A 88 -6.94 -6.37 -20.04
CA SER A 88 -6.62 -7.41 -19.09
C SER A 88 -6.68 -6.90 -17.66
N ASN A 89 -6.81 -7.83 -16.72
CA ASN A 89 -6.77 -7.52 -15.29
C ASN A 89 -5.32 -7.34 -14.85
N GLY A 90 -4.88 -6.11 -14.78
CA GLY A 90 -3.49 -5.79 -14.43
C GLY A 90 -3.20 -4.30 -14.52
N PHE A 91 -1.98 -3.92 -14.26
CA PHE A 91 -1.51 -2.55 -14.35
C PHE A 91 -0.01 -2.50 -14.72
N ILE A 92 0.40 -1.37 -15.27
CA ILE A 92 1.79 -0.98 -15.40
C ILE A 92 2.06 0.10 -14.35
N MET A 93 3.20 0.01 -13.69
CA MET A 93 3.59 0.96 -12.67
C MET A 93 5.00 1.49 -12.97
N GLU A 94 5.14 2.80 -12.92
CA GLU A 94 6.42 3.50 -12.93
C GLU A 94 6.70 4.05 -11.53
N VAL A 95 7.90 3.81 -11.03
CA VAL A 95 8.38 4.29 -9.73
C VAL A 95 9.57 5.19 -9.96
N SER A 96 9.54 6.40 -9.41
CA SER A 96 10.67 7.32 -9.40
C SER A 96 10.83 7.98 -8.03
N GLY A 97 12.02 8.47 -7.74
CA GLY A 97 12.33 9.11 -6.48
C GLY A 97 13.11 10.40 -6.64
N GLU A 98 12.84 11.36 -5.79
CA GLU A 98 13.57 12.62 -5.73
C GLU A 98 14.14 12.83 -4.32
N ARG A 99 15.42 13.19 -4.20
CA ARG A 99 16.12 13.45 -2.95
C ARG A 99 16.00 12.33 -1.92
N LEU A 100 16.08 11.10 -2.40
CA LEU A 100 16.05 9.90 -1.55
C LEU A 100 17.46 9.56 -1.05
N PRO A 101 17.60 8.93 0.13
CA PRO A 101 18.87 8.37 0.60
C PRO A 101 19.41 7.33 -0.40
N GLU A 102 20.73 7.29 -0.57
CA GLU A 102 21.38 6.31 -1.48
C GLU A 102 21.16 4.85 -1.06
N GLU A 103 21.06 4.61 0.25
CA GLU A 103 20.81 3.28 0.79
C GLU A 103 19.36 2.82 0.69
N LEU A 104 18.43 3.68 0.24
CA LEU A 104 17.03 3.34 0.12
C LEU A 104 16.82 2.33 -1.02
N LYS A 105 16.25 1.19 -0.68
CA LYS A 105 15.94 0.11 -1.61
C LYS A 105 14.43 -0.07 -1.72
N LEU A 106 13.97 -0.27 -2.95
CA LEU A 106 12.59 -0.63 -3.21
C LEU A 106 12.42 -2.14 -2.96
N CYS A 107 11.33 -2.53 -2.29
CA CYS A 107 10.92 -3.91 -2.15
C CYS A 107 9.45 -4.07 -2.53
N TRP A 108 9.05 -5.28 -2.89
CA TRP A 108 7.67 -5.57 -3.23
C TRP A 108 7.28 -6.98 -2.79
N ALA A 109 5.98 -7.17 -2.65
CA ALA A 109 5.36 -8.46 -2.42
C ALA A 109 4.13 -8.60 -3.31
N PHE A 110 3.83 -9.83 -3.69
CA PHE A 110 2.61 -10.18 -4.42
C PHE A 110 2.01 -11.46 -3.86
N GLY A 111 0.69 -11.53 -3.73
CA GLY A 111 0.01 -12.70 -3.19
C GLY A 111 -1.48 -12.48 -3.01
N ALA A 112 -2.08 -13.26 -2.12
CA ALA A 112 -3.52 -13.27 -1.86
C ALA A 112 -4.36 -13.56 -3.13
N CYS A 113 -3.89 -14.50 -3.95
CA CYS A 113 -4.59 -14.98 -5.13
C CYS A 113 -5.52 -16.12 -4.71
N ASP A 114 -6.74 -15.81 -4.32
CA ASP A 114 -7.75 -16.77 -3.82
C ASP A 114 -8.96 -16.93 -4.75
N GLY A 115 -9.04 -16.10 -5.79
CA GLY A 115 -10.15 -16.10 -6.72
C GLY A 115 -11.45 -15.52 -6.17
N ALA A 116 -11.45 -15.05 -4.92
CA ALA A 116 -12.60 -14.41 -4.32
C ALA A 116 -12.71 -12.94 -4.77
N ASP A 117 -13.90 -12.54 -5.15
CA ASP A 117 -14.18 -11.14 -5.50
C ASP A 117 -14.63 -10.40 -4.23
N ASP A 118 -13.68 -10.04 -3.41
CA ASP A 118 -13.94 -9.31 -2.18
C ASP A 118 -13.77 -7.81 -2.39
N SER A 119 -14.81 -7.21 -2.96
CA SER A 119 -14.86 -5.76 -3.22
C SER A 119 -14.90 -4.92 -1.94
N ALA A 120 -15.15 -5.53 -0.78
CA ALA A 120 -15.21 -4.86 0.51
C ALA A 120 -13.80 -4.63 1.12
N VAL A 121 -12.78 -5.37 0.67
CA VAL A 121 -11.40 -5.18 1.15
C VAL A 121 -10.78 -3.97 0.46
N THR A 122 -10.51 -2.94 1.22
CA THR A 122 -10.00 -1.65 0.73
C THR A 122 -8.51 -1.45 0.98
N ASP A 123 -7.86 -2.34 1.72
CA ASP A 123 -6.44 -2.28 2.00
C ASP A 123 -5.61 -3.16 1.03
N ASN A 124 -4.31 -2.93 0.98
CA ASN A 124 -3.36 -3.73 0.19
C ASN A 124 -2.71 -4.83 1.04
N SER A 125 -3.39 -5.35 2.05
CA SER A 125 -2.88 -6.46 2.84
C SER A 125 -2.78 -7.75 2.01
N ILE A 126 -1.81 -8.60 2.38
CA ILE A 126 -1.63 -9.93 1.80
C ILE A 126 -1.80 -10.95 2.92
N PRO A 127 -3.04 -11.33 3.27
CA PRO A 127 -3.30 -12.28 4.34
C PRO A 127 -2.73 -13.65 3.99
N ALA A 128 -2.05 -14.29 4.94
CA ALA A 128 -1.48 -15.62 4.73
C ALA A 128 -2.55 -16.66 4.33
N ALA A 129 -3.75 -16.56 4.88
CA ALA A 129 -4.88 -17.44 4.53
C ALA A 129 -5.25 -17.37 3.04
N SER A 130 -5.19 -16.19 2.43
CA SER A 130 -5.48 -16.01 0.99
C SER A 130 -4.33 -16.42 0.08
N CYS A 131 -3.18 -16.83 0.64
CA CYS A 131 -2.02 -17.31 -0.12
C CYS A 131 -1.90 -18.85 -0.11
N PHE A 132 -2.77 -19.56 0.59
CA PHE A 132 -2.60 -20.99 0.88
C PHE A 132 -2.50 -21.87 -0.36
N HIS A 133 -3.22 -21.53 -1.42
CA HIS A 133 -3.23 -22.26 -2.70
C HIS A 133 -2.46 -21.52 -3.81
N ASN A 134 -1.53 -20.64 -3.44
CA ASN A 134 -0.72 -19.93 -4.42
C ASN A 134 0.61 -20.67 -4.63
N VAL A 135 0.94 -20.91 -5.87
CA VAL A 135 2.23 -21.47 -6.30
C VAL A 135 2.97 -20.41 -7.09
N PHE A 136 4.17 -20.09 -6.68
CA PHE A 136 4.99 -19.08 -7.32
C PHE A 136 6.13 -19.74 -8.10
N SER A 137 6.38 -19.21 -9.29
CA SER A 137 7.56 -19.51 -10.09
C SER A 137 8.24 -18.21 -10.48
N THR A 138 9.55 -18.14 -10.36
CA THR A 138 10.35 -16.97 -10.73
C THR A 138 11.42 -17.34 -11.73
N GLU A 139 11.63 -16.48 -12.73
CA GLU A 139 12.68 -16.62 -13.72
C GLU A 139 13.24 -15.23 -14.04
N GLY A 140 14.49 -14.99 -13.65
CA GLY A 140 15.12 -13.67 -13.77
C GLY A 140 14.32 -12.60 -13.03
N ASN A 141 13.84 -11.60 -13.75
CA ASN A 141 13.04 -10.48 -13.26
C ASN A 141 11.52 -10.67 -13.43
N ALA A 142 11.08 -11.87 -13.82
CA ALA A 142 9.68 -12.21 -13.97
C ALA A 142 9.22 -13.18 -12.89
N PHE A 143 7.93 -13.12 -12.56
CA PHE A 143 7.28 -14.11 -11.73
C PHE A 143 5.95 -14.56 -12.35
N THR A 144 5.56 -15.76 -12.02
CA THR A 144 4.23 -16.31 -12.34
C THR A 144 3.62 -16.86 -11.05
N THR A 145 2.38 -16.50 -10.79
CA THR A 145 1.59 -17.08 -9.71
C THR A 145 0.47 -17.92 -10.30
N TYR A 146 0.40 -19.17 -9.87
CA TYR A 146 -0.71 -20.08 -10.17
C TYR A 146 -1.62 -20.14 -8.95
N TYR A 147 -2.94 -20.05 -9.15
CA TYR A 147 -3.91 -20.10 -8.08
C TYR A 147 -5.24 -20.70 -8.54
N GLY A 148 -6.08 -21.11 -7.59
CA GLY A 148 -7.36 -21.76 -7.83
C GLY A 148 -7.33 -23.26 -7.57
N GLU A 149 -8.51 -23.88 -7.66
CA GLU A 149 -8.68 -25.31 -7.36
C GLU A 149 -8.53 -26.16 -8.60
N SER A 150 -7.80 -27.22 -8.46
CA SER A 150 -7.43 -28.38 -9.27
C SER A 150 -7.61 -28.35 -10.80
N MET A 151 -8.71 -27.97 -11.38
CA MET A 151 -8.91 -28.04 -12.84
C MET A 151 -9.12 -26.66 -13.50
N LYS A 152 -9.09 -25.60 -12.73
CA LYS A 152 -9.30 -24.21 -13.18
C LYS A 152 -8.18 -23.30 -12.70
N LEU A 153 -6.95 -23.72 -12.89
CA LEU A 153 -5.81 -22.89 -12.55
C LEU A 153 -5.85 -21.59 -13.34
N ARG A 154 -5.73 -20.51 -12.61
CA ARG A 154 -5.54 -19.16 -13.14
C ARG A 154 -4.10 -18.75 -12.96
N THR A 155 -3.64 -17.83 -13.77
CA THR A 155 -2.28 -17.33 -13.70
C THR A 155 -2.24 -15.81 -13.65
N VAL A 156 -1.29 -15.28 -12.88
CA VAL A 156 -0.89 -13.89 -12.92
C VAL A 156 0.60 -13.83 -13.19
N HIS A 157 0.99 -12.95 -14.07
CA HIS A 157 2.38 -12.73 -14.43
C HIS A 157 2.80 -11.32 -14.05
N GLY A 158 4.01 -11.16 -13.57
CA GLY A 158 4.63 -9.88 -13.31
C GLY A 158 6.06 -9.84 -13.82
N VAL A 159 6.48 -8.68 -14.29
CA VAL A 159 7.85 -8.41 -14.73
C VAL A 159 8.32 -7.12 -14.07
N SER A 160 9.51 -7.14 -13.48
CA SER A 160 10.19 -5.97 -12.99
C SER A 160 11.44 -5.74 -13.85
N PRO A 161 11.60 -4.57 -14.47
CA PRO A 161 12.86 -4.28 -15.14
C PRO A 161 13.99 -4.36 -14.12
N ILE A 162 15.12 -4.94 -14.54
CA ILE A 162 16.34 -4.92 -13.76
C ILE A 162 16.88 -3.49 -13.85
N GLY A 163 16.93 -2.80 -12.71
CA GLY A 163 17.55 -1.48 -12.58
C GLY A 163 19.05 -1.60 -12.37
#